data_9c11745b92dfa6d62044e450847ce465
#
_entry.id   9c11745b92dfa6d62044e450847ce465
#
_cell.length_a   1.000
_cell.length_b   1.000
_cell.length_c   1.000
_cell.angle_alpha   90.00
_cell.angle_beta   90.00
_cell.angle_gamma   90.00
#
_symmetry.space_group_name_H-M   'P 1'
#
loop_
_entity.id
_entity.type
_entity.pdbx_description
1 polymer ?
#
loop_
_entity_poly.entity_id
_entity_poly.type
_entity_poly.pdbx_seq_one_letter_code
_entity_poly.pdbx_strand_id
1 'polypeptide(L)'
;FNNDWITLQHTSDNANFANIEIDLIRGLEFLLIQVLMLGPFMVLGGIFGFNKWNYIQKIFLIFSMPIILIVLVEAIIVRANANWAAPALISLFALLYIRINNSFLKIANYMFNFIVCLILFVMIGMSYPSKIFDRISGINDYALKIYSGSSDGVVKNIVVSDRLLFSSLNFELRDKDINFYMPHKEGDEITNHFKIVSPLNKTINENFTLIGSPSDINYLENEYKILKINSPDQKFTKRKLDVYEVVFE
;
A
#
# COMPACT_ATOMS: atom_id res chain seq x y z
N PHE A 1 -24.34 -6.07 2.25
CA PHE A 1 -24.59 -5.36 0.99
C PHE A 1 -24.91 -3.86 1.20
N ASN A 2 -24.67 -3.31 2.38
CA ASN A 2 -25.02 -1.93 2.70
C ASN A 2 -24.01 -0.87 2.22
N ASN A 3 -22.93 -1.26 1.55
CA ASN A 3 -21.81 -0.37 1.20
C ASN A 3 -21.45 -0.45 -0.29
N ASP A 4 -22.42 -0.62 -1.19
CA ASP A 4 -22.31 -0.49 -2.66
C ASP A 4 -21.06 -1.14 -3.31
N TRP A 5 -20.62 -2.28 -2.75
CA TRP A 5 -19.46 -3.03 -3.26
C TRP A 5 -18.14 -2.23 -3.32
N ILE A 6 -17.94 -1.25 -2.41
CA ILE A 6 -16.77 -0.36 -2.36
C ILE A 6 -15.44 -1.13 -2.53
N THR A 7 -15.34 -2.33 -1.96
CA THR A 7 -14.13 -3.15 -2.09
C THR A 7 -13.88 -3.57 -3.54
N LEU A 8 -14.93 -3.90 -4.29
CA LEU A 8 -14.80 -4.27 -5.71
C LEU A 8 -14.51 -3.04 -6.57
N GLN A 9 -15.18 -1.92 -6.33
CA GLN A 9 -14.86 -0.65 -7.00
C GLN A 9 -13.40 -0.28 -6.75
N HIS A 10 -12.96 -0.32 -5.51
CA HIS A 10 -11.58 -0.01 -5.16
C HIS A 10 -10.56 -0.97 -5.83
N THR A 11 -10.90 -2.25 -5.97
CA THR A 11 -10.06 -3.22 -6.69
C THR A 11 -10.01 -2.89 -8.17
N SER A 12 -11.13 -2.54 -8.77
CA SER A 12 -11.24 -2.10 -10.16
C SER A 12 -10.43 -0.84 -10.44
N ASP A 13 -10.51 0.16 -9.56
CA ASP A 13 -9.76 1.42 -9.67
C ASP A 13 -8.26 1.19 -9.52
N ASN A 14 -7.85 0.33 -8.60
CA ASN A 14 -6.44 -0.02 -8.42
C ASN A 14 -5.87 -0.77 -9.64
N ALA A 15 -6.68 -1.58 -10.31
CA ALA A 15 -6.32 -2.28 -11.53
C ALA A 15 -6.34 -1.36 -12.77
N ASN A 16 -6.96 -0.16 -12.65
CA ASN A 16 -7.03 0.85 -13.73
C ASN A 16 -7.67 0.32 -15.03
N PHE A 17 -8.74 -0.45 -14.92
CA PHE A 17 -9.44 -1.04 -16.07
C PHE A 17 -9.99 -0.02 -17.07
N ALA A 18 -10.08 1.26 -16.68
CA ALA A 18 -10.51 2.33 -17.59
C ALA A 18 -9.46 2.65 -18.69
N ASN A 19 -8.18 2.30 -18.46
CA ASN A 19 -7.08 2.58 -19.38
C ASN A 19 -6.37 1.28 -19.77
N ILE A 20 -6.96 0.55 -20.71
CA ILE A 20 -6.39 -0.69 -21.25
C ILE A 20 -5.27 -0.33 -22.22
N GLU A 21 -4.05 -0.72 -21.90
CA GLU A 21 -2.86 -0.55 -22.73
C GLU A 21 -2.01 -1.81 -22.67
N ILE A 22 -1.85 -2.50 -23.81
CA ILE A 22 -1.04 -3.72 -23.86
C ILE A 22 0.45 -3.36 -23.76
N ASP A 23 1.07 -3.81 -22.66
CA ASP A 23 2.48 -3.60 -22.39
C ASP A 23 3.16 -4.92 -21.94
N LEU A 24 3.88 -5.53 -22.87
CA LEU A 24 4.59 -6.78 -22.62
C LEU A 24 5.75 -6.61 -21.64
N ILE A 25 6.31 -5.41 -21.50
CA ILE A 25 7.40 -5.12 -20.56
C ILE A 25 6.89 -5.28 -19.13
N ARG A 26 5.70 -4.75 -18.83
CA ARG A 26 5.05 -4.94 -17.51
C ARG A 26 4.83 -6.42 -17.18
N GLY A 27 4.43 -7.23 -18.16
CA GLY A 27 4.31 -8.67 -17.99
C GLY A 27 5.64 -9.36 -17.69
N LEU A 28 6.71 -8.94 -18.38
CA LEU A 28 8.06 -9.46 -18.12
C LEU A 28 8.57 -9.04 -16.74
N GLU A 29 8.38 -7.80 -16.34
CA GLU A 29 8.72 -7.30 -14.99
C GLU A 29 7.99 -8.11 -13.91
N PHE A 30 6.69 -8.36 -14.11
CA PHE A 30 5.92 -9.21 -13.21
C PHE A 30 6.55 -10.60 -13.07
N LEU A 31 6.88 -11.28 -14.17
CA LEU A 31 7.51 -12.61 -14.14
C LEU A 31 8.87 -12.59 -13.47
N LEU A 32 9.70 -11.58 -13.74
CA LEU A 32 11.02 -11.44 -13.10
C LEU A 32 10.89 -11.28 -11.59
N ILE A 33 9.91 -10.51 -11.12
CA ILE A 33 9.64 -10.37 -9.68
C ILE A 33 9.19 -11.70 -9.08
N GLN A 34 8.33 -12.49 -9.78
CA GLN A 34 7.95 -13.83 -9.29
C GLN A 34 9.17 -14.75 -9.16
N VAL A 35 10.08 -14.73 -10.14
CA VAL A 35 11.34 -15.48 -10.08
C VAL A 35 12.20 -15.05 -8.89
N LEU A 36 12.29 -13.75 -8.63
CA LEU A 36 13.02 -13.21 -7.48
C LEU A 36 12.40 -13.65 -6.15
N MET A 37 11.06 -13.61 -6.03
CA MET A 37 10.33 -14.01 -4.82
C MET A 37 10.45 -15.52 -4.52
N LEU A 38 10.40 -16.38 -5.54
CA LEU A 38 10.60 -17.82 -5.40
C LEU A 38 12.06 -18.19 -5.14
N GLY A 39 12.95 -17.35 -5.65
CA GLY A 39 14.39 -17.56 -5.70
C GLY A 39 14.85 -18.17 -7.03
N PRO A 40 15.84 -17.55 -7.66
CA PRO A 40 16.26 -17.91 -9.02
C PRO A 40 16.81 -19.34 -9.13
N PHE A 41 17.49 -19.84 -8.12
CA PHE A 41 18.03 -21.21 -8.13
C PHE A 41 16.95 -22.28 -8.11
N MET A 42 15.83 -22.04 -7.40
CA MET A 42 14.68 -22.95 -7.40
C MET A 42 13.96 -22.95 -8.74
N VAL A 43 13.76 -21.79 -9.34
CA VAL A 43 13.12 -21.69 -10.65
C VAL A 43 13.95 -22.37 -11.72
N LEU A 44 15.25 -22.06 -11.80
CA LEU A 44 16.16 -22.73 -12.74
C LEU A 44 16.20 -24.26 -12.53
N GLY A 45 16.39 -24.71 -11.30
CA GLY A 45 16.43 -26.15 -10.99
C GLY A 45 15.11 -26.86 -11.30
N GLY A 46 13.97 -26.19 -11.10
CA GLY A 46 12.65 -26.73 -11.40
C GLY A 46 12.34 -26.80 -12.89
N ILE A 47 12.76 -25.81 -13.68
CA ILE A 47 12.60 -25.78 -15.15
C ILE A 47 13.47 -26.89 -15.79
N PHE A 48 14.73 -26.99 -15.40
CA PHE A 48 15.66 -27.96 -15.94
C PHE A 48 15.58 -29.36 -15.30
N GLY A 49 14.66 -29.58 -14.35
CA GLY A 49 14.40 -30.88 -13.77
C GLY A 49 13.69 -31.81 -14.77
N PHE A 50 14.40 -32.77 -15.33
CA PHE A 50 13.92 -33.67 -16.39
C PHE A 50 13.03 -34.84 -15.93
N ASN A 51 12.60 -34.86 -14.68
CA ASN A 51 11.79 -35.98 -14.17
C ASN A 51 10.33 -35.89 -14.67
N LYS A 52 9.73 -37.04 -14.92
CA LYS A 52 8.29 -37.13 -15.23
C LYS A 52 7.47 -36.54 -14.09
N TRP A 53 6.40 -35.83 -14.47
CA TRP A 53 5.47 -35.24 -13.53
C TRP A 53 4.71 -36.33 -12.74
N ASN A 54 4.83 -36.32 -11.42
CA ASN A 54 4.01 -37.14 -10.56
C ASN A 54 2.66 -36.47 -10.24
N TYR A 55 1.76 -37.24 -9.61
CA TYR A 55 0.41 -36.73 -9.28
C TYR A 55 0.43 -35.51 -8.37
N ILE A 56 1.25 -35.50 -7.34
CA ILE A 56 1.36 -34.36 -6.38
C ILE A 56 1.87 -33.11 -7.07
N GLN A 57 2.86 -33.23 -7.94
CA GLN A 57 3.38 -32.10 -8.72
C GLN A 57 2.31 -31.47 -9.63
N LYS A 58 1.46 -32.32 -10.24
CA LYS A 58 0.35 -31.85 -11.06
C LYS A 58 -0.69 -31.08 -10.24
N ILE A 59 -0.99 -31.53 -9.01
CA ILE A 59 -1.90 -30.83 -8.10
C ILE A 59 -1.35 -29.42 -7.81
N PHE A 60 -0.10 -29.28 -7.38
CA PHE A 60 0.49 -28.00 -7.09
C PHE A 60 0.53 -27.07 -8.32
N LEU A 61 0.74 -27.65 -9.51
CA LEU A 61 0.69 -26.89 -10.76
C LEU A 61 -0.72 -26.32 -11.03
N ILE A 62 -1.76 -27.17 -10.86
CA ILE A 62 -3.16 -26.76 -11.07
C ILE A 62 -3.56 -25.67 -10.10
N PHE A 63 -3.08 -25.69 -8.86
CA PHE A 63 -3.39 -24.64 -7.89
C PHE A 63 -2.61 -23.35 -8.12
N SER A 64 -1.43 -23.38 -8.74
CA SER A 64 -0.61 -22.17 -8.93
C SER A 64 -0.80 -21.51 -10.29
N MET A 65 -0.88 -22.28 -11.38
CA MET A 65 -0.87 -21.74 -12.74
C MET A 65 -2.04 -20.83 -13.07
N PRO A 66 -3.30 -21.13 -12.72
CA PRO A 66 -4.41 -20.25 -13.05
C PRO A 66 -4.24 -18.85 -12.46
N ILE A 67 -3.82 -18.75 -11.20
CA ILE A 67 -3.62 -17.47 -10.51
C ILE A 67 -2.49 -16.68 -11.18
N ILE A 68 -1.34 -17.32 -11.45
CA ILE A 68 -0.21 -16.66 -12.11
C ILE A 68 -0.59 -16.18 -13.51
N LEU A 69 -1.33 -16.99 -14.28
CA LEU A 69 -1.74 -16.63 -15.63
C LEU A 69 -2.74 -15.46 -15.62
N ILE A 70 -3.72 -15.46 -14.72
CA ILE A 70 -4.68 -14.36 -14.59
C ILE A 70 -3.95 -13.06 -14.25
N VAL A 71 -3.09 -13.07 -13.23
CA VAL A 71 -2.37 -11.86 -12.81
C VAL A 71 -1.33 -11.43 -13.86
N LEU A 72 -0.72 -12.37 -14.60
CA LEU A 72 0.16 -12.05 -15.73
C LEU A 72 -0.59 -11.34 -16.86
N VAL A 73 -1.75 -11.85 -17.23
CA VAL A 73 -2.61 -11.21 -18.25
C VAL A 73 -3.00 -9.82 -17.78
N GLU A 74 -3.39 -9.66 -16.53
CA GLU A 74 -3.71 -8.37 -15.92
C GLU A 74 -2.50 -7.41 -15.94
N ALA A 75 -1.29 -7.92 -15.61
CA ALA A 75 -0.06 -7.12 -15.68
C ALA A 75 0.25 -6.60 -17.08
N ILE A 76 -0.06 -7.39 -18.13
CA ILE A 76 0.14 -7.02 -19.53
C ILE A 76 -0.90 -5.97 -19.99
N ILE A 77 -2.16 -6.13 -19.59
CA ILE A 77 -3.28 -5.35 -20.13
C ILE A 77 -3.47 -4.03 -19.40
N VAL A 78 -3.30 -4.03 -18.07
CA VAL A 78 -3.53 -2.85 -17.23
C VAL A 78 -2.36 -2.60 -16.29
N ARG A 79 -2.49 -3.06 -15.07
CA ARG A 79 -1.47 -2.99 -14.03
C ARG A 79 -1.78 -4.03 -12.97
N ALA A 80 -0.82 -4.91 -12.67
CA ALA A 80 -0.92 -5.81 -11.55
C ALA A 80 0.22 -5.59 -10.56
N ASN A 81 -0.07 -5.73 -9.28
CA ASN A 81 0.97 -5.76 -8.28
C ASN A 81 1.52 -7.20 -8.15
N ALA A 82 2.83 -7.35 -8.02
CA ALA A 82 3.47 -8.66 -7.96
C ALA A 82 2.97 -9.54 -6.80
N ASN A 83 2.55 -8.95 -5.68
CA ASN A 83 2.00 -9.64 -4.53
C ASN A 83 0.59 -10.22 -4.75
N TRP A 84 -0.11 -9.87 -5.83
CA TRP A 84 -1.42 -10.47 -6.13
C TRP A 84 -1.31 -11.95 -6.49
N ALA A 85 -0.16 -12.39 -6.99
CA ALA A 85 0.13 -13.79 -7.21
C ALA A 85 0.62 -14.55 -5.96
N ALA A 86 0.76 -13.91 -4.81
CA ALA A 86 1.30 -14.52 -3.59
C ALA A 86 0.63 -15.85 -3.19
N PRO A 87 -0.71 -16.04 -3.28
CA PRO A 87 -1.33 -17.33 -2.98
C PRO A 87 -0.81 -18.47 -3.85
N ALA A 88 -0.48 -18.20 -5.12
CA ALA A 88 0.07 -19.21 -6.04
C ALA A 88 1.52 -19.56 -5.71
N LEU A 89 2.29 -18.62 -5.14
CA LEU A 89 3.71 -18.86 -4.86
C LEU A 89 3.93 -19.95 -3.82
N ILE A 90 3.02 -20.14 -2.88
CA ILE A 90 3.11 -21.23 -1.88
C ILE A 90 3.10 -22.60 -2.59
N SER A 91 2.12 -22.83 -3.46
CA SER A 91 2.00 -24.08 -4.22
C SER A 91 3.14 -24.23 -5.21
N LEU A 92 3.54 -23.15 -5.88
CA LEU A 92 4.64 -23.18 -6.84
C LEU A 92 5.99 -23.44 -6.16
N PHE A 93 6.23 -22.87 -4.99
CA PHE A 93 7.43 -23.15 -4.21
C PHE A 93 7.48 -24.63 -3.79
N ALA A 94 6.37 -25.20 -3.29
CA ALA A 94 6.28 -26.60 -2.94
C ALA A 94 6.53 -27.51 -4.16
N LEU A 95 5.95 -27.18 -5.32
CA LEU A 95 6.19 -27.87 -6.58
C LEU A 95 7.68 -27.89 -6.95
N LEU A 96 8.33 -26.72 -6.97
CA LEU A 96 9.74 -26.60 -7.32
C LEU A 96 10.63 -27.34 -6.33
N TYR A 97 10.32 -27.24 -5.02
CA TYR A 97 11.06 -27.93 -3.98
C TYR A 97 11.04 -29.47 -4.13
N ILE A 98 9.87 -30.05 -4.46
CA ILE A 98 9.73 -31.49 -4.68
C ILE A 98 10.39 -31.93 -6.00
N ARG A 99 10.39 -31.05 -7.01
CA ARG A 99 10.94 -31.35 -8.34
C ARG A 99 12.47 -31.35 -8.37
N ILE A 100 13.10 -30.54 -7.53
CA ILE A 100 14.57 -30.40 -7.49
C ILE A 100 15.17 -31.51 -6.61
N ASN A 101 15.99 -32.38 -7.18
CA ASN A 101 16.74 -33.38 -6.42
C ASN A 101 18.09 -32.88 -5.91
N ASN A 102 18.59 -31.75 -6.45
CA ASN A 102 19.90 -31.22 -6.10
C ASN A 102 19.80 -30.40 -4.81
N SER A 103 20.36 -30.91 -3.71
CA SER A 103 20.40 -30.24 -2.40
C SER A 103 21.20 -28.93 -2.44
N PHE A 104 22.23 -28.81 -3.27
CA PHE A 104 23.01 -27.60 -3.40
C PHE A 104 22.15 -26.45 -3.93
N LEU A 105 21.32 -26.67 -4.95
CA LEU A 105 20.42 -25.65 -5.49
C LEU A 105 19.38 -25.20 -4.45
N LYS A 106 18.88 -26.13 -3.63
CA LYS A 106 17.97 -25.80 -2.53
C LYS A 106 18.64 -24.90 -1.49
N ILE A 107 19.84 -25.29 -1.05
CA ILE A 107 20.61 -24.51 -0.06
C ILE A 107 20.99 -23.14 -0.64
N ALA A 108 21.47 -23.08 -1.89
CA ALA A 108 21.81 -21.83 -2.55
C ALA A 108 20.59 -20.87 -2.63
N ASN A 109 19.40 -21.42 -2.91
CA ASN A 109 18.17 -20.64 -2.93
C ASN A 109 17.77 -20.10 -1.55
N TYR A 110 17.87 -20.92 -0.50
CA TYR A 110 17.61 -20.46 0.85
C TYR A 110 18.59 -19.37 1.28
N MET A 111 19.87 -19.54 0.98
CA MET A 111 20.87 -18.53 1.28
C MET A 111 20.62 -17.22 0.52
N PHE A 112 20.27 -17.31 -0.76
CA PHE A 112 19.91 -16.15 -1.56
C PHE A 112 18.71 -15.39 -0.94
N ASN A 113 17.61 -16.09 -0.67
CA ASN A 113 16.42 -15.47 -0.09
C ASN A 113 16.70 -14.89 1.30
N PHE A 114 17.48 -15.60 2.13
CA PHE A 114 17.89 -15.10 3.44
C PHE A 114 18.70 -13.81 3.33
N ILE A 115 19.68 -13.76 2.42
CA ILE A 115 20.51 -12.56 2.20
C ILE A 115 19.65 -11.40 1.70
N VAL A 116 18.73 -11.63 0.74
CA VAL A 116 17.82 -10.59 0.24
C VAL A 116 16.94 -10.06 1.37
N CYS A 117 16.34 -10.95 2.17
CA CYS A 117 15.53 -10.53 3.33
C CYS A 117 16.35 -9.77 4.37
N LEU A 118 17.58 -10.21 4.64
CA LEU A 118 18.48 -9.53 5.58
C LEU A 118 18.85 -8.14 5.08
N ILE A 119 19.18 -7.98 3.80
CA ILE A 119 19.49 -6.68 3.20
C ILE A 119 18.27 -5.75 3.32
N LEU A 120 17.07 -6.22 2.96
CA LEU A 120 15.85 -5.42 3.07
C LEU A 120 15.57 -5.03 4.53
N PHE A 121 15.73 -5.96 5.47
CA PHE A 121 15.53 -5.71 6.89
C PHE A 121 16.51 -4.64 7.41
N VAL A 122 17.79 -4.74 7.07
CA VAL A 122 18.81 -3.76 7.44
C VAL A 122 18.51 -2.39 6.82
N MET A 123 18.15 -2.36 5.53
CA MET A 123 17.82 -1.11 4.83
C MET A 123 16.61 -0.39 5.46
N ILE A 124 15.57 -1.15 5.85
CA ILE A 124 14.40 -0.59 6.54
C ILE A 124 14.80 -0.08 7.93
N GLY A 125 15.54 -0.89 8.71
CA GLY A 125 15.95 -0.54 10.08
C GLY A 125 16.89 0.66 10.14
N MET A 126 17.73 0.86 9.12
CA MET A 126 18.63 2.02 9.01
C MET A 126 17.96 3.24 8.36
N SER A 127 16.68 3.16 8.01
CA SER A 127 15.96 4.21 7.26
C SER A 127 16.76 4.67 6.02
N TYR A 128 17.33 3.71 5.29
CA TYR A 128 18.22 4.01 4.16
C TYR A 128 17.50 4.91 3.14
N PRO A 129 18.10 6.06 2.77
CA PRO A 129 17.47 7.02 1.87
C PRO A 129 17.45 6.47 0.45
N SER A 130 16.42 5.71 0.11
CA SER A 130 16.17 5.26 -1.25
C SER A 130 14.70 5.47 -1.61
N LYS A 131 14.43 5.74 -2.88
CA LYS A 131 13.06 5.92 -3.41
C LYS A 131 12.12 4.74 -3.08
N ILE A 132 12.68 3.55 -2.81
CA ILE A 132 11.92 2.36 -2.45
C ILE A 132 11.28 2.52 -1.06
N PHE A 133 11.98 3.19 -0.14
CA PHE A 133 11.55 3.37 1.25
C PHE A 133 10.97 4.76 1.54
N ASP A 134 10.89 5.65 0.54
CA ASP A 134 10.33 7.00 0.71
C ASP A 134 8.93 6.96 1.35
N ARG A 135 8.13 5.93 1.02
CA ARG A 135 6.76 5.79 1.56
C ARG A 135 6.68 5.51 3.05
N ILE A 136 7.76 5.04 3.67
CA ILE A 136 7.81 4.70 5.10
C ILE A 136 8.82 5.56 5.86
N SER A 137 9.64 6.32 5.14
CA SER A 137 10.68 7.16 5.72
C SER A 137 10.13 8.54 6.11
N GLY A 138 10.38 8.96 7.34
CA GLY A 138 10.03 10.30 7.82
C GLY A 138 8.56 10.51 8.22
N ILE A 139 7.72 9.47 8.18
CA ILE A 139 6.31 9.57 8.62
C ILE A 139 6.23 9.92 10.11
N ASN A 140 7.07 9.30 10.94
CA ASN A 140 7.09 9.56 12.38
C ASN A 140 7.47 11.02 12.68
N ASP A 141 8.55 11.53 12.06
CA ASP A 141 8.98 12.92 12.23
C ASP A 141 7.90 13.90 11.74
N TYR A 142 7.23 13.56 10.63
CA TYR A 142 6.13 14.36 10.14
C TYR A 142 4.96 14.37 11.12
N ALA A 143 4.56 13.21 11.62
CA ALA A 143 3.48 13.06 12.59
C ALA A 143 3.74 13.87 13.87
N LEU A 144 4.96 13.78 14.40
CA LEU A 144 5.35 14.54 15.59
C LEU A 144 5.35 16.04 15.34
N LYS A 145 5.79 16.51 14.17
CA LYS A 145 5.74 17.91 13.80
C LYS A 145 4.30 18.45 13.65
N ILE A 146 3.40 17.64 13.07
CA ILE A 146 1.97 17.99 13.01
C ILE A 146 1.39 18.10 14.41
N TYR A 147 1.69 17.12 15.27
CA TYR A 147 1.21 17.08 16.64
C TYR A 147 1.66 18.29 17.47
N SER A 148 2.91 18.74 17.30
CA SER A 148 3.51 19.85 18.04
C SER A 148 3.34 21.22 17.37
N GLY A 149 2.79 21.28 16.17
CA GLY A 149 2.82 22.46 15.32
C GLY A 149 1.60 23.39 15.41
N SER A 150 0.64 23.13 16.31
CA SER A 150 -0.50 24.04 16.51
C SER A 150 -0.09 25.27 17.31
N SER A 151 -0.61 26.43 16.94
CA SER A 151 -0.42 27.71 17.65
C SER A 151 -0.98 27.69 19.07
N ASP A 152 -2.02 26.88 19.30
CA ASP A 152 -2.73 26.78 20.60
C ASP A 152 -2.23 25.61 21.48
N GLY A 153 -1.10 24.97 21.15
CA GLY A 153 -0.55 23.83 21.90
C GLY A 153 -0.77 22.49 21.20
N VAL A 154 -1.30 21.49 21.91
CA VAL A 154 -1.47 20.15 21.39
C VAL A 154 -2.70 20.04 20.50
N VAL A 155 -2.51 19.58 19.25
CA VAL A 155 -3.61 19.32 18.31
C VAL A 155 -4.48 18.18 18.83
N LYS A 156 -5.79 18.42 18.95
CA LYS A 156 -6.78 17.39 19.35
C LYS A 156 -7.52 16.78 18.17
N ASN A 157 -7.74 17.54 17.11
CA ASN A 157 -8.49 17.10 15.94
C ASN A 157 -7.66 17.27 14.68
N ILE A 158 -7.50 16.21 13.90
CA ILE A 158 -6.78 16.19 12.63
C ILE A 158 -7.71 15.71 11.52
N VAL A 159 -7.85 16.52 10.48
CA VAL A 159 -8.60 16.19 9.27
C VAL A 159 -7.63 15.90 8.14
N VAL A 160 -7.72 14.72 7.51
CA VAL A 160 -6.78 14.30 6.48
C VAL A 160 -7.51 13.86 5.22
N SER A 161 -7.20 14.50 4.09
CA SER A 161 -7.87 14.22 2.81
C SER A 161 -7.30 13.00 2.06
N ASP A 162 -6.07 12.56 2.39
CA ASP A 162 -5.44 11.39 1.77
C ASP A 162 -5.55 10.15 2.66
N ARG A 163 -6.02 9.03 2.07
CA ARG A 163 -6.25 7.77 2.77
C ARG A 163 -4.98 7.15 3.37
N LEU A 164 -3.87 7.18 2.62
CA LEU A 164 -2.62 6.57 3.08
C LEU A 164 -2.02 7.39 4.20
N LEU A 165 -2.05 8.70 4.05
CA LEU A 165 -1.57 9.61 5.08
C LEU A 165 -2.43 9.51 6.34
N PHE A 166 -3.77 9.43 6.20
CA PHE A 166 -4.68 9.21 7.32
C PHE A 166 -4.30 7.97 8.13
N SER A 167 -4.15 6.81 7.45
CA SER A 167 -3.80 5.56 8.13
C SER A 167 -2.44 5.62 8.81
N SER A 168 -1.47 6.26 8.17
CA SER A 168 -0.10 6.39 8.70
C SER A 168 -0.05 7.30 9.92
N LEU A 169 -0.69 8.47 9.87
CA LEU A 169 -0.74 9.40 11.01
C LEU A 169 -1.52 8.82 12.18
N ASN A 170 -2.65 8.17 11.93
CA ASN A 170 -3.45 7.52 12.95
C ASN A 170 -2.66 6.39 13.64
N PHE A 171 -1.81 5.67 12.90
CA PHE A 171 -0.92 4.66 13.48
C PHE A 171 0.22 5.26 14.29
N GLU A 172 0.92 6.28 13.77
CA GLU A 172 2.06 6.91 14.43
C GLU A 172 1.64 7.66 15.71
N LEU A 173 0.46 8.24 15.72
CA LEU A 173 -0.08 9.03 16.84
C LEU A 173 -1.12 8.27 17.68
N ARG A 174 -1.21 6.95 17.54
CA ARG A 174 -2.21 6.11 18.25
C ARG A 174 -2.16 6.19 19.78
N ASP A 175 -1.01 6.54 20.34
CA ASP A 175 -0.81 6.69 21.80
C ASP A 175 -1.09 8.13 22.28
N LYS A 176 -1.58 8.99 21.39
CA LYS A 176 -1.95 10.38 21.67
C LYS A 176 -3.48 10.52 21.72
N ASP A 177 -3.95 11.47 22.52
CA ASP A 177 -5.38 11.80 22.59
C ASP A 177 -5.76 12.71 21.42
N ILE A 178 -5.95 12.12 20.23
CA ILE A 178 -6.24 12.81 18.98
C ILE A 178 -7.39 12.11 18.25
N ASN A 179 -8.33 12.91 17.77
CA ASN A 179 -9.38 12.46 16.88
C ASN A 179 -8.97 12.68 15.42
N PHE A 180 -9.10 11.62 14.61
CA PHE A 180 -8.84 11.68 13.19
C PHE A 180 -10.13 11.66 12.40
N TYR A 181 -10.24 12.56 11.42
CA TYR A 181 -11.42 12.68 10.55
C TYR A 181 -11.00 12.72 9.08
N MET A 182 -11.88 12.19 8.23
CA MET A 182 -11.74 12.29 6.78
C MET A 182 -12.86 13.13 6.20
N PRO A 183 -12.56 14.13 5.33
CA PRO A 183 -13.59 14.91 4.67
C PRO A 183 -14.58 14.02 3.92
N HIS A 184 -15.86 14.19 4.23
CA HIS A 184 -16.95 13.48 3.57
C HIS A 184 -18.25 14.29 3.68
N LYS A 185 -18.72 14.78 2.55
CA LYS A 185 -20.02 15.44 2.46
C LYS A 185 -21.11 14.38 2.39
N GLU A 186 -22.21 14.59 3.10
CA GLU A 186 -23.36 13.69 3.05
C GLU A 186 -23.94 13.61 1.64
N GLY A 187 -24.11 12.38 1.13
CA GLY A 187 -24.53 12.12 -0.25
C GLY A 187 -23.39 11.95 -1.27
N ASP A 188 -22.15 12.27 -0.92
CA ASP A 188 -21.01 12.01 -1.79
C ASP A 188 -20.64 10.52 -1.80
N GLU A 189 -20.00 10.09 -2.88
CA GLU A 189 -19.53 8.71 -3.04
C GLU A 189 -18.52 8.33 -1.94
N ILE A 190 -18.75 7.17 -1.34
CA ILE A 190 -17.84 6.60 -0.34
C ILE A 190 -16.70 5.87 -1.06
N THR A 191 -15.55 6.52 -1.19
CA THR A 191 -14.40 5.99 -1.92
C THR A 191 -13.43 5.19 -1.06
N ASN A 192 -13.57 5.21 0.27
CA ASN A 192 -12.71 4.45 1.18
C ASN A 192 -13.35 4.24 2.56
N HIS A 193 -12.79 3.30 3.32
CA HIS A 193 -13.27 2.91 4.64
C HIS A 193 -13.32 4.06 5.67
N PHE A 194 -12.36 5.00 5.64
CA PHE A 194 -12.28 6.08 6.63
C PHE A 194 -13.42 7.08 6.48
N LYS A 195 -13.99 7.25 5.28
CA LYS A 195 -15.20 8.03 5.08
C LYS A 195 -16.44 7.45 5.76
N ILE A 196 -16.39 6.14 6.14
CA ILE A 196 -17.46 5.46 6.87
C ILE A 196 -17.25 5.56 8.38
N VAL A 197 -16.02 5.25 8.83
CA VAL A 197 -15.74 5.09 10.27
C VAL A 197 -15.34 6.37 10.98
N SER A 198 -14.81 7.34 10.24
CA SER A 198 -14.32 8.62 10.78
C SER A 198 -14.66 9.79 9.86
N PRO A 199 -15.93 9.93 9.42
CA PRO A 199 -16.30 11.05 8.57
C PRO A 199 -16.21 12.38 9.33
N LEU A 200 -15.77 13.43 8.66
CA LEU A 200 -15.89 14.78 9.18
C LEU A 200 -17.36 15.22 9.05
N ASN A 201 -18.08 15.17 10.15
CA ASN A 201 -19.47 15.60 10.20
C ASN A 201 -19.57 17.14 10.36
N LYS A 202 -20.72 17.71 10.00
CA LYS A 202 -21.03 19.15 10.10
C LYS A 202 -20.95 19.74 11.53
N THR A 203 -20.73 18.91 12.54
CA THR A 203 -20.88 19.26 13.95
C THR A 203 -19.57 19.43 14.72
N ILE A 204 -18.41 19.48 14.06
CA ILE A 204 -17.16 19.80 14.77
C ILE A 204 -17.10 21.31 14.96
N ASN A 205 -17.47 21.76 16.19
CA ASN A 205 -17.37 23.15 16.62
C ASN A 205 -16.04 23.39 17.39
N GLU A 206 -14.97 22.77 16.95
CA GLU A 206 -13.67 22.84 17.57
C GLU A 206 -12.60 23.10 16.50
N ASN A 207 -11.51 23.71 16.91
CA ASN A 207 -10.35 23.92 16.06
C ASN A 207 -9.75 22.59 15.62
N PHE A 208 -9.29 22.52 14.38
CA PHE A 208 -8.63 21.33 13.85
C PHE A 208 -7.51 21.68 12.87
N THR A 209 -6.60 20.73 12.69
CA THR A 209 -5.57 20.80 11.65
C THR A 209 -6.05 20.07 10.41
N LEU A 210 -6.14 20.75 9.27
CA LEU A 210 -6.46 20.17 7.96
C LEU A 210 -5.17 19.84 7.20
N ILE A 211 -5.05 18.61 6.76
CA ILE A 211 -3.98 18.15 5.85
C ILE A 211 -4.65 17.79 4.52
N GLY A 212 -4.65 18.73 3.59
CA GLY A 212 -5.40 18.60 2.33
C GLY A 212 -5.55 19.94 1.63
N SER A 213 -6.73 20.18 1.04
CA SER A 213 -7.12 21.43 0.41
C SER A 213 -8.28 22.08 1.18
N PRO A 214 -8.34 23.42 1.29
CA PRO A 214 -9.52 24.10 1.81
C PRO A 214 -10.82 23.70 1.11
N SER A 215 -10.76 23.34 -0.17
CA SER A 215 -11.91 22.83 -0.93
C SER A 215 -12.50 21.55 -0.37
N ASP A 216 -11.71 20.76 0.35
CA ASP A 216 -12.14 19.47 0.89
C ASP A 216 -13.15 19.61 2.03
N ILE A 217 -13.24 20.81 2.63
CA ILE A 217 -14.12 21.14 3.75
C ILE A 217 -15.16 22.22 3.43
N ASN A 218 -15.28 22.65 2.17
CA ASN A 218 -16.23 23.71 1.75
C ASN A 218 -17.72 23.39 2.01
N TYR A 219 -18.04 22.15 2.30
CA TYR A 219 -19.41 21.71 2.63
C TYR A 219 -19.80 21.99 4.09
N LEU A 220 -18.84 22.35 4.93
CA LEU A 220 -19.12 22.72 6.32
C LEU A 220 -19.83 24.07 6.35
N GLU A 221 -20.93 24.16 7.10
CA GLU A 221 -21.79 25.33 7.13
C GLU A 221 -21.30 26.43 8.10
N ASN A 222 -20.29 26.09 8.90
CA ASN A 222 -19.76 26.99 9.92
C ASN A 222 -18.75 28.00 9.34
N GLU A 223 -18.65 29.15 9.92
CA GLU A 223 -17.59 30.10 9.59
C GLU A 223 -16.28 29.70 10.24
N TYR A 224 -15.28 29.42 9.40
CA TYR A 224 -13.93 29.03 9.81
C TYR A 224 -12.93 30.03 9.26
N LYS A 225 -11.97 30.40 10.08
CA LYS A 225 -10.76 31.04 9.60
C LYS A 225 -9.71 29.99 9.26
N ILE A 226 -9.29 29.99 8.01
CA ILE A 226 -8.30 28.99 7.50
C ILE A 226 -6.95 29.69 7.37
N LEU A 227 -5.97 29.24 8.12
CA LEU A 227 -4.61 29.75 8.12
C LEU A 227 -3.67 28.67 7.58
N LYS A 228 -2.94 28.97 6.50
CA LYS A 228 -1.92 28.06 5.98
C LYS A 228 -0.71 28.11 6.91
N ILE A 229 -0.28 26.93 7.36
CA ILE A 229 0.94 26.77 8.16
C ILE A 229 2.05 26.09 7.35
N ASN A 230 3.30 26.22 7.81
CA ASN A 230 4.42 25.56 7.12
C ASN A 230 4.24 24.05 7.16
N SER A 231 4.05 23.47 5.98
CA SER A 231 3.97 22.02 5.83
C SER A 231 5.35 21.38 6.06
N PRO A 232 5.48 20.43 6.97
CA PRO A 232 6.71 19.65 7.10
C PRO A 232 7.05 18.90 5.80
N ASP A 233 8.32 18.54 5.61
CA ASP A 233 8.75 17.79 4.40
C ASP A 233 8.03 16.44 4.27
N GLN A 234 7.45 16.18 3.10
CA GLN A 234 6.61 15.02 2.80
C GLN A 234 7.25 14.18 1.69
N LYS A 235 8.37 13.51 1.98
CA LYS A 235 9.04 12.60 1.01
C LYS A 235 8.26 11.31 0.77
N PHE A 236 7.46 10.89 1.74
CA PHE A 236 6.72 9.63 1.74
C PHE A 236 5.42 9.65 0.93
N THR A 237 4.94 10.81 0.48
CA THR A 237 3.74 10.91 -0.36
C THR A 237 4.09 11.29 -1.80
N LYS A 238 3.37 10.71 -2.76
CA LYS A 238 3.46 11.15 -4.16
C LYS A 238 2.84 12.52 -4.39
N ARG A 239 1.82 12.87 -3.59
CA ARG A 239 1.08 14.13 -3.66
C ARG A 239 1.38 14.91 -2.40
N LYS A 240 2.03 16.06 -2.56
CA LYS A 240 2.24 16.99 -1.44
C LYS A 240 0.91 17.59 -1.05
N LEU A 241 0.59 17.51 0.24
CA LEU A 241 -0.58 18.11 0.84
C LEU A 241 -0.16 19.31 1.68
N ASP A 242 -0.89 20.40 1.53
CA ASP A 242 -0.69 21.56 2.40
C ASP A 242 -1.32 21.29 3.77
N VAL A 243 -0.81 22.01 4.77
CA VAL A 243 -1.31 21.95 6.15
C VAL A 243 -1.91 23.30 6.50
N TYR A 244 -3.09 23.25 7.09
CA TYR A 244 -3.84 24.43 7.49
C TYR A 244 -4.30 24.26 8.93
N GLU A 245 -4.27 25.36 9.68
CA GLU A 245 -4.99 25.49 10.93
C GLU A 245 -6.37 26.06 10.63
N VAL A 246 -7.40 25.38 11.09
CA VAL A 246 -8.79 25.77 10.91
C VAL A 246 -9.34 26.15 12.27
N VAL A 247 -9.62 27.42 12.44
CA VAL A 247 -10.10 28.01 13.70
C VAL A 247 -11.59 28.32 13.56
N PHE A 248 -12.36 27.80 14.49
CA PHE A 248 -13.80 28.08 14.60
C PHE A 248 -14.02 29.50 15.12
N GLU A 249 -14.89 30.26 14.45
CA GLU A 249 -15.26 31.65 14.83
C GLU A 249 -16.58 31.70 15.61
#